data_4cf8b3d56bf9023fd9854357c8864be5
#
_entry.id   4cf8b3d56bf9023fd9854357c8864be5
#
_cell.length_a   1.000
_cell.length_b   1.000
_cell.length_c   1.000
_cell.angle_alpha   90.00
_cell.angle_beta   90.00
_cell.angle_gamma   90.00
#
_symmetry.space_group_name_H-M   'P 1'
#
loop_
_entity.id
_entity.type
_entity.pdbx_description
1 polymer ?
#
loop_
_entity_poly.entity_id
_entity_poly.type
_entity_poly.pdbx_seq_one_letter_code
_entity_poly.pdbx_strand_id
1 'polypeptide(L)' 'MPESTFEIAQLATQEDADAVMFELQDLPCVNQAEVDLVKRQAWVSHTTMISPEDIAAALDDAGYSSRLLEQ' A
#
# COMPACT_ATOMS: atom_id res chain seq x y z
N MET A 1 9.48 10.45 9.25
CA MET A 1 8.11 10.00 8.98
C MET A 1 8.09 8.50 8.92
N PRO A 2 7.06 7.84 9.49
CA PRO A 2 6.98 6.38 9.37
C PRO A 2 6.78 5.93 7.93
N GLU A 3 7.31 4.78 7.62
CA GLU A 3 7.20 4.16 6.31
C GLU A 3 6.83 2.70 6.51
N SER A 4 6.04 2.17 5.60
CA SER A 4 5.64 0.77 5.63
C SER A 4 5.74 0.20 4.22
N THR A 5 6.20 -1.04 4.13
CA THR A 5 6.29 -1.76 2.86
C THR A 5 5.44 -3.01 2.95
N PHE A 6 4.60 -3.22 1.95
CA PHE A 6 3.67 -4.34 1.89
C PHE A 6 3.97 -5.20 0.68
N GLU A 7 3.85 -6.50 0.84
CA GLU A 7 3.86 -7.44 -0.28
C GLU A 7 2.41 -7.69 -0.71
N ILE A 8 2.15 -7.55 -2.00
CA ILE A 8 0.80 -7.73 -2.56
C ILE A 8 0.88 -8.75 -3.70
N ALA A 9 0.50 -9.98 -3.40
CA ALA A 9 0.66 -11.09 -4.35
C ALA A 9 -0.19 -10.91 -5.61
N GLN A 10 -1.30 -10.16 -5.55
CA GLN A 10 -2.18 -9.93 -6.67
C GLN A 10 -1.68 -8.88 -7.66
N LEU A 11 -0.59 -8.19 -7.36
CA LEU A 11 0.00 -7.22 -8.29
C LEU A 11 0.55 -7.96 -9.51
N ALA A 12 -0.11 -7.83 -10.63
CA ALA A 12 0.28 -8.52 -11.86
C ALA A 12 0.36 -7.58 -13.07
N THR A 13 -0.43 -6.50 -13.09
CA THR A 13 -0.50 -5.59 -14.23
C THR A 13 -0.36 -4.16 -13.77
N GLN A 14 -0.14 -3.26 -14.74
CA GLN A 14 -0.09 -1.83 -14.46
C GLN A 14 -1.43 -1.33 -13.92
N GLU A 15 -2.53 -1.92 -14.35
CA GLU A 15 -3.84 -1.56 -13.81
C GLU A 15 -3.93 -1.87 -12.32
N ASP A 16 -3.38 -3.00 -11.91
CA ASP A 16 -3.33 -3.36 -10.48
C ASP A 16 -2.50 -2.35 -9.70
N ALA A 17 -1.36 -1.97 -10.25
CA ALA A 17 -0.49 -0.99 -9.60
C ALA A 17 -1.19 0.36 -9.47
N ASP A 18 -1.89 0.80 -10.51
CA ASP A 18 -2.62 2.06 -10.50
C ASP A 18 -3.75 2.02 -9.47
N ALA A 19 -4.46 0.91 -9.37
CA ALA A 19 -5.54 0.75 -8.41
C ALA A 19 -5.01 0.82 -6.98
N VAL A 20 -3.90 0.15 -6.70
CA VAL A 20 -3.28 0.18 -5.38
C VAL A 20 -2.79 1.59 -5.04
N MET A 21 -2.13 2.25 -6.01
CA MET A 21 -1.69 3.64 -5.81
C MET A 21 -2.86 4.55 -5.49
N PHE A 22 -3.94 4.42 -6.23
CA PHE A 22 -5.14 5.25 -6.02
C PHE A 22 -5.68 5.04 -4.60
N GLU A 23 -5.79 3.79 -4.18
CA GLU A 23 -6.28 3.48 -2.83
C GLU A 23 -5.36 4.06 -1.75
N LEU A 24 -4.06 3.94 -1.93
CA LEU A 24 -3.11 4.45 -0.95
C LEU A 24 -3.14 5.97 -0.88
N GLN A 25 -3.20 6.64 -2.02
CA GLN A 25 -3.23 8.11 -2.08
C GLN A 25 -4.54 8.69 -1.57
N ASP A 26 -5.62 7.91 -1.61
CA ASP A 26 -6.92 8.33 -1.11
C ASP A 26 -7.02 8.27 0.41
N LEU A 27 -6.10 7.58 1.06
CA LEU A 27 -6.11 7.45 2.51
C LEU A 27 -5.64 8.75 3.18
N PRO A 28 -6.32 9.17 4.26
CA PRO A 28 -5.81 10.30 5.04
C PRO A 28 -4.49 9.91 5.70
N CYS A 29 -3.65 10.89 5.96
CA CYS A 29 -2.37 10.71 6.64
C CYS A 29 -1.31 9.97 5.82
N VAL A 30 -1.57 9.66 4.55
CA VAL A 30 -0.57 9.14 3.63
C VAL A 30 0.06 10.32 2.87
N ASN A 31 1.38 10.43 2.95
CA ASN A 31 2.12 11.51 2.31
C ASN A 31 2.57 11.13 0.90
N GLN A 32 2.99 9.88 0.73
CA GLN A 32 3.55 9.41 -0.52
C GLN A 32 3.36 7.90 -0.61
N ALA A 33 3.23 7.40 -1.84
CA ALA A 33 3.11 5.96 -2.07
C ALA A 33 3.80 5.61 -3.38
N GLU A 34 4.37 4.43 -3.45
CA GLU A 34 4.98 3.88 -4.65
C GLU A 34 4.68 2.40 -4.74
N VAL A 35 4.50 1.90 -5.97
CA VAL A 35 4.22 0.49 -6.21
C VAL A 35 5.27 -0.07 -7.16
N ASP A 36 5.82 -1.23 -6.83
CA ASP A 36 6.80 -1.93 -7.64
C ASP A 36 6.18 -3.24 -8.12
N LEU A 37 5.88 -3.32 -9.42
CA LEU A 37 5.27 -4.50 -10.02
C LEU A 37 6.22 -5.69 -10.04
N VAL A 38 7.50 -5.45 -10.23
CA VAL A 38 8.49 -6.52 -10.32
C VAL A 38 8.60 -7.25 -8.99
N LYS A 39 8.62 -6.51 -7.91
CA LYS A 39 8.71 -7.07 -6.56
C LYS A 39 7.35 -7.37 -5.95
N ARG A 40 6.28 -6.90 -6.58
CA ARG A 40 4.91 -6.99 -6.05
C ARG A 40 4.80 -6.38 -4.66
N GLN A 41 5.36 -5.19 -4.53
CA GLN A 41 5.41 -4.46 -3.26
C GLN A 41 4.83 -3.07 -3.40
N ALA A 42 4.29 -2.56 -2.31
CA ALA A 42 3.86 -1.17 -2.21
C ALA A 42 4.56 -0.52 -1.02
N TRP A 43 5.14 0.63 -1.26
CA TRP A 43 5.80 1.42 -0.21
C TRP A 43 4.95 2.63 0.10
N VAL A 44 4.78 2.92 1.38
CA VAL A 44 3.93 4.02 1.83
C VAL A 44 4.68 4.84 2.88
N SER A 45 4.72 6.15 2.68
CA SER A 45 5.17 7.09 3.69
C SER A 45 3.92 7.72 4.31
N HIS A 46 3.77 7.59 5.62
CA HIS A 46 2.56 8.05 6.31
C HIS A 46 2.90 8.65 7.66
N THR A 47 1.92 9.28 8.30
CA THR A 47 2.08 9.82 9.64
C THR A 47 1.79 8.76 10.68
N THR A 48 2.02 9.09 11.96
CA THR A 48 1.69 8.18 13.07
C THR A 48 0.19 8.13 13.36
N MET A 49 -0.60 8.93 12.67
CA MET A 49 -2.06 8.95 12.84
C MET A 49 -2.74 7.77 12.15
N ILE A 50 -2.02 7.06 11.30
CA ILE A 50 -2.51 5.85 10.65
C ILE A 50 -1.51 4.73 10.93
N SER A 51 -2.00 3.53 11.16
CA SER A 51 -1.13 2.37 11.41
C SER A 51 -0.97 1.55 10.14
N PRO A 52 0.08 0.71 10.05
CA PRO A 52 0.21 -0.20 8.92
C PRO A 52 -0.98 -1.14 8.76
N GLU A 53 -1.60 -1.56 9.88
CA GLU A 53 -2.78 -2.42 9.82
C GLU A 53 -3.96 -1.71 9.16
N ASP A 54 -4.11 -0.42 9.39
CA ASP A 54 -5.16 0.37 8.76
C ASP A 54 -4.96 0.44 7.24
N ILE A 55 -3.71 0.58 6.81
CA ILE A 55 -3.38 0.60 5.39
C ILE A 55 -3.67 -0.76 4.77
N ALA A 56 -3.27 -1.84 5.45
CA ALA A 56 -3.54 -3.19 4.96
C ALA A 56 -5.03 -3.46 4.85
N ALA A 57 -5.82 -2.97 5.81
CA ALA A 57 -7.27 -3.13 5.77
C ALA A 57 -7.88 -2.41 4.57
N ALA A 58 -7.38 -1.22 4.24
CA ALA A 58 -7.85 -0.47 3.07
C ALA A 58 -7.53 -1.21 1.78
N LEU A 59 -6.35 -1.79 1.68
CA LEU A 59 -5.97 -2.59 0.51
C LEU A 59 -6.83 -3.84 0.39
N ASP A 60 -7.13 -4.48 1.51
CA ASP A 60 -7.99 -5.66 1.52
C ASP A 60 -9.41 -5.32 1.04
N ASP A 61 -9.93 -4.18 1.46
CA ASP A 61 -11.23 -3.70 1.00
C ASP A 61 -11.27 -3.47 -0.51
N ALA A 62 -10.12 -3.10 -1.08
CA ALA A 62 -10.00 -2.91 -2.53
C ALA A 62 -9.78 -4.21 -3.28
N GLY A 63 -9.68 -5.34 -2.58
CA GLY A 63 -9.49 -6.64 -3.19
C GLY A 63 -8.04 -7.08 -3.29
N TYR A 64 -7.14 -6.40 -2.59
CA TYR A 64 -5.70 -6.72 -2.63
C TYR A 64 -5.23 -7.15 -1.24
N SER A 65 -5.03 -8.44 -1.07
CA SER A 65 -4.46 -8.95 0.17
C SER A 65 -3.00 -8.52 0.28
N SER A 66 -2.66 -7.91 1.38
CA SER A 66 -1.32 -7.40 1.59
C SER A 66 -0.70 -7.99 2.86
N ARG A 67 0.63 -8.04 2.88
CA ARG A 67 1.37 -8.49 4.04
C ARG A 67 2.45 -7.45 4.34
N LEU A 68 2.47 -6.98 5.57
CA LEU A 68 3.47 -6.01 6.00
C LEU A 68 4.83 -6.67 6.05
N LEU A 69 5.79 -6.09 5.33
CA LEU A 69 7.17 -6.58 5.31
C LEU A 69 8.03 -5.84 6.32
N GLU A 70 7.89 -4.51 6.39
CA GLU A 70 8.63 -3.71 7.36
C GLU A 70 7.99 -2.35 7.55
N GLN A 71 8.39 -1.70 8.61
CA GLN A 71 7.94 -0.36 8.96
C GLN A 71 9.10 0.61 8.97
#